data_807f1f3f5d251cc4543fdeb1dad6688f
#
_entry.id   807f1f3f5d251cc4543fdeb1dad6688f
#
_cell.length_a   1.000
_cell.length_b   1.000
_cell.length_c   1.000
_cell.angle_alpha   90.00
_cell.angle_beta   90.00
_cell.angle_gamma   90.00
#
_symmetry.space_group_name_H-M   'P 1'
#
loop_
_entity.id
_entity.type
_entity.pdbx_description
1 polymer ?
#
loop_
_entity_poly.entity_id
_entity_poly.type
_entity_poly.pdbx_seq_one_letter_code
_entity_poly.pdbx_strand_id
1 'polypeptide(L)'
;MPDYNNVFSKDVASFFRSPVRDIFKKVDLNSIYSFAGGYPSAETFPLESIRQTMSEVIDKYGGKAFQYGATQGVQELRDAVADRYGVPVERVQITSSSQQGIDVCTRILVNPGDVILTSSPSYLGALQSFCSYRAKVVGVPHNSDIQEYKSAFVAEIKKVSEEGGTVKFLYMIPDFQNPSGESLTLVERQMLADLAEEYGFLIVEDSPYRELRYEGEHVPTIYSLAPDRVIHLGSFSKIFAPGFRLGWAIAHPDILDKIYVCKQSLDLCPPIFDQYVAAEFLSSGRLDENLKKSVSLYKGKRDLLLSLLDEHMPEGVSWTRPEGGLFLFLTLPEGFDAVAFYDKALASGVAYVAGEFFHPDRSGKNTMRLNFSFMSPEKIIAGIKLLAGLLADGMDSRSGRE
;
A
#
# COMPACT_ATOMS: atom_id res chain seq x y z
N MET A 1 13.49 -1.96 37.54
CA MET A 1 12.23 -1.94 36.76
C MET A 1 11.76 -3.39 36.64
N PRO A 2 10.44 -3.66 36.65
CA PRO A 2 9.97 -5.02 36.41
C PRO A 2 10.43 -5.55 35.04
N ASP A 3 10.83 -6.81 34.98
CA ASP A 3 11.13 -7.50 33.73
C ASP A 3 9.85 -8.18 33.22
N TYR A 4 9.31 -7.70 32.11
CA TYR A 4 8.10 -8.20 31.47
C TYR A 4 8.35 -9.29 30.40
N ASN A 5 9.61 -9.64 30.12
CA ASN A 5 9.95 -10.57 29.02
C ASN A 5 9.26 -11.94 29.17
N ASN A 6 9.06 -12.38 30.41
CA ASN A 6 8.43 -13.68 30.72
C ASN A 6 6.90 -13.68 30.56
N VAL A 7 6.24 -12.51 30.40
CA VAL A 7 4.77 -12.41 30.26
C VAL A 7 4.32 -12.14 28.83
N PHE A 8 5.24 -11.79 27.94
CA PHE A 8 4.90 -11.60 26.53
C PHE A 8 4.68 -12.92 25.81
N SER A 9 3.72 -12.93 24.89
CA SER A 9 3.55 -14.05 23.97
C SER A 9 4.82 -14.29 23.17
N LYS A 10 5.14 -15.55 22.86
CA LYS A 10 6.24 -15.91 21.97
C LYS A 10 6.10 -15.28 20.57
N ASP A 11 4.86 -15.03 20.14
CA ASP A 11 4.56 -14.43 18.85
C ASP A 11 4.98 -12.97 18.75
N VAL A 12 5.10 -12.24 19.87
CA VAL A 12 5.62 -10.86 19.91
C VAL A 12 7.04 -10.77 19.33
N ALA A 13 7.82 -11.83 19.40
CA ALA A 13 9.16 -11.89 18.82
C ALA A 13 9.15 -11.81 17.28
N SER A 14 8.03 -12.18 16.63
CA SER A 14 7.86 -12.04 15.17
C SER A 14 7.50 -10.62 14.73
N PHE A 15 7.11 -9.75 15.65
CA PHE A 15 6.75 -8.37 15.37
C PHE A 15 8.01 -7.52 15.23
N PHE A 16 8.20 -6.89 14.09
CA PHE A 16 9.29 -5.95 13.90
C PHE A 16 8.78 -4.51 13.77
N ARG A 17 9.58 -3.57 14.24
CA ARG A 17 9.23 -2.16 14.17
C ARG A 17 9.28 -1.68 12.72
N SER A 18 8.35 -0.80 12.35
CA SER A 18 8.40 -0.16 11.04
C SER A 18 9.55 0.86 11.00
N PRO A 19 10.55 0.67 10.14
CA PRO A 19 11.64 1.64 9.98
C PRO A 19 11.10 3.04 9.64
N VAL A 20 10.05 3.10 8.83
CA VAL A 20 9.37 4.36 8.45
C VAL A 20 8.81 5.09 9.68
N ARG A 21 8.18 4.37 10.61
CA ARG A 21 7.64 4.98 11.84
C ARG A 21 8.72 5.41 12.83
N ASP A 22 9.83 4.69 12.88
CA ASP A 22 10.95 5.06 13.75
C ASP A 22 11.67 6.31 13.24
N ILE A 23 11.71 6.52 11.93
CA ILE A 23 12.15 7.78 11.30
C ILE A 23 11.31 8.95 11.83
N PHE A 24 9.98 8.84 11.80
CA PHE A 24 9.08 9.91 12.21
C PHE A 24 9.11 10.24 13.70
N LYS A 25 9.59 9.32 14.54
CA LYS A 25 9.79 9.60 15.97
C LYS A 25 11.05 10.42 16.26
N LYS A 26 12.03 10.36 15.37
CA LYS A 26 13.35 10.96 15.58
C LYS A 26 13.48 12.37 15.01
N VAL A 27 12.60 12.77 14.10
CA VAL A 27 12.77 13.99 13.30
C VAL A 27 11.45 14.73 13.12
N ASP A 28 11.47 16.05 13.30
CA ASP A 28 10.36 16.90 12.85
C ASP A 28 10.34 16.95 11.32
N LEU A 29 9.29 16.39 10.73
CA LEU A 29 9.09 16.33 9.28
C LEU A 29 9.03 17.71 8.61
N ASN A 30 8.76 18.78 9.37
CA ASN A 30 8.74 20.13 8.85
C ASN A 30 10.14 20.73 8.68
N SER A 31 11.12 20.20 9.43
CA SER A 31 12.51 20.68 9.43
C SER A 31 13.40 19.99 8.40
N ILE A 32 12.92 18.95 7.71
CA ILE A 32 13.68 18.18 6.72
C ILE A 32 12.91 18.01 5.40
N TYR A 33 13.62 17.60 4.36
CA TYR A 33 13.05 17.19 3.07
C TYR A 33 12.66 15.70 3.15
N SER A 34 11.38 15.43 3.49
CA SER A 34 10.93 14.07 3.74
C SER A 34 10.27 13.44 2.53
N PHE A 35 10.99 12.58 1.82
CA PHE A 35 10.46 11.66 0.81
C PHE A 35 10.05 10.30 1.40
N ALA A 36 10.12 10.12 2.71
CA ALA A 36 9.92 8.82 3.37
C ALA A 36 8.45 8.44 3.56
N GLY A 37 7.59 9.40 3.93
CA GLY A 37 6.20 9.15 4.29
C GLY A 37 5.30 8.88 3.08
N GLY A 38 4.38 7.93 3.21
CA GLY A 38 3.31 7.70 2.23
C GLY A 38 2.05 8.51 2.55
N TYR A 39 2.21 9.78 2.96
CA TYR A 39 1.08 10.64 3.33
C TYR A 39 0.51 11.36 2.12
N PRO A 40 -0.84 11.45 1.99
CA PRO A 40 -1.47 12.39 1.08
C PRO A 40 -1.09 13.83 1.42
N SER A 41 -1.11 14.72 0.42
CA SER A 41 -1.00 16.16 0.66
C SER A 41 -2.22 16.67 1.43
N ALA A 42 -1.99 17.53 2.42
CA ALA A 42 -3.08 18.21 3.12
C ALA A 42 -3.95 19.08 2.18
N GLU A 43 -3.38 19.53 1.06
CA GLU A 43 -4.08 20.28 0.01
C GLU A 43 -5.20 19.47 -0.67
N THR A 44 -5.14 18.13 -0.59
CA THR A 44 -6.17 17.25 -1.18
C THR A 44 -7.37 17.00 -0.25
N PHE A 45 -7.33 17.47 0.99
CA PHE A 45 -8.44 17.28 1.92
C PHE A 45 -9.51 18.35 1.68
N PRO A 46 -10.73 17.97 1.27
CA PRO A 46 -11.80 18.91 0.94
C PRO A 46 -12.52 19.38 2.21
N LEU A 47 -11.84 20.15 3.07
CA LEU A 47 -12.28 20.47 4.43
C LEU A 47 -13.67 21.09 4.49
N GLU A 48 -14.02 21.98 3.54
CA GLU A 48 -15.35 22.61 3.52
C GLU A 48 -16.44 21.60 3.15
N SER A 49 -16.20 20.77 2.13
CA SER A 49 -17.12 19.71 1.75
C SER A 49 -17.29 18.67 2.86
N ILE A 50 -16.21 18.33 3.57
CA ILE A 50 -16.26 17.45 4.74
C ILE A 50 -17.14 18.07 5.83
N ARG A 51 -16.93 19.35 6.18
CA ARG A 51 -17.74 20.05 7.20
C ARG A 51 -19.21 20.04 6.84
N GLN A 52 -19.53 20.37 5.60
CA GLN A 52 -20.91 20.35 5.10
C GLN A 52 -21.52 18.94 5.20
N THR A 53 -20.80 17.91 4.70
CA THR A 53 -21.29 16.52 4.74
C THR A 53 -21.47 16.02 6.17
N MET A 54 -20.60 16.40 7.09
CA MET A 54 -20.77 16.04 8.51
C MET A 54 -22.05 16.64 9.11
N SER A 55 -22.38 17.91 8.76
CA SER A 55 -23.66 18.52 9.19
C SER A 55 -24.86 17.80 8.59
N GLU A 56 -24.82 17.52 7.27
CA GLU A 56 -25.88 16.77 6.57
C GLU A 56 -26.10 15.38 7.21
N VAL A 57 -25.03 14.68 7.60
CA VAL A 57 -25.10 13.37 8.29
C VAL A 57 -25.79 13.50 9.66
N ILE A 58 -25.43 14.52 10.45
CA ILE A 58 -26.05 14.75 11.76
C ILE A 58 -27.54 15.02 11.59
N ASP A 59 -27.93 15.89 10.66
CA ASP A 59 -29.30 16.25 10.39
C ASP A 59 -30.13 15.06 9.89
N LYS A 60 -29.54 14.22 9.01
CA LYS A 60 -30.23 13.10 8.36
C LYS A 60 -30.37 11.88 9.27
N TYR A 61 -29.29 11.52 9.99
CA TYR A 61 -29.20 10.26 10.75
C TYR A 61 -29.33 10.45 12.26
N GLY A 62 -29.12 11.67 12.77
CA GLY A 62 -29.24 11.98 14.19
C GLY A 62 -28.43 11.04 15.08
N GLY A 63 -29.04 10.56 16.16
CA GLY A 63 -28.40 9.65 17.11
C GLY A 63 -27.98 8.31 16.52
N LYS A 64 -28.57 7.86 15.40
CA LYS A 64 -28.18 6.62 14.72
C LYS A 64 -26.70 6.66 14.26
N ALA A 65 -26.22 7.82 13.84
CA ALA A 65 -24.84 8.00 13.40
C ALA A 65 -23.79 7.84 14.52
N PHE A 66 -24.20 7.90 15.78
CA PHE A 66 -23.33 7.81 16.96
C PHE A 66 -23.52 6.51 17.75
N GLN A 67 -24.37 5.62 17.29
CA GLN A 67 -24.64 4.33 17.92
C GLN A 67 -23.80 3.22 17.27
N TYR A 68 -23.65 2.08 17.93
CA TYR A 68 -23.10 0.87 17.32
C TYR A 68 -23.89 0.48 16.06
N GLY A 69 -23.16 0.00 15.06
CA GLY A 69 -23.75 -0.48 13.80
C GLY A 69 -23.38 -1.92 13.48
N ALA A 70 -23.74 -2.33 12.28
CA ALA A 70 -23.44 -3.67 11.77
C ALA A 70 -21.93 -3.86 11.59
N THR A 71 -21.41 -5.03 11.95
CA THR A 71 -19.99 -5.40 11.79
C THR A 71 -19.52 -5.31 10.34
N GLN A 72 -20.41 -5.63 9.40
CA GLN A 72 -20.14 -5.56 7.95
C GLN A 72 -20.10 -4.13 7.41
N GLY A 73 -20.51 -3.14 8.20
CA GLY A 73 -20.63 -1.74 7.82
C GLY A 73 -22.07 -1.30 7.60
N VAL A 74 -22.28 0.02 7.60
CA VAL A 74 -23.61 0.61 7.32
C VAL A 74 -24.02 0.32 5.89
N GLN A 75 -25.33 0.08 5.68
CA GLN A 75 -25.86 -0.31 4.37
C GLN A 75 -25.54 0.76 3.32
N GLU A 76 -25.71 2.02 3.68
CA GLU A 76 -25.50 3.17 2.80
C GLU A 76 -24.08 3.23 2.22
N LEU A 77 -23.05 2.90 3.00
CA LEU A 77 -21.68 2.87 2.51
C LEU A 77 -21.40 1.62 1.69
N ARG A 78 -21.95 0.47 2.10
CA ARG A 78 -21.82 -0.78 1.33
C ARG A 78 -22.45 -0.64 -0.06
N ASP A 79 -23.65 -0.05 -0.15
CA ASP A 79 -24.33 0.23 -1.43
C ASP A 79 -23.47 1.18 -2.30
N ALA A 80 -22.96 2.28 -1.74
CA ALA A 80 -22.15 3.23 -2.49
C ALA A 80 -20.84 2.61 -3.02
N VAL A 81 -20.21 1.69 -2.27
CA VAL A 81 -19.03 0.95 -2.73
C VAL A 81 -19.44 -0.09 -3.79
N ALA A 82 -20.55 -0.80 -3.59
CA ALA A 82 -21.07 -1.78 -4.54
C ALA A 82 -21.35 -1.13 -5.90
N ASP A 83 -22.01 0.00 -5.93
CA ASP A 83 -22.32 0.78 -7.12
C ASP A 83 -21.04 1.24 -7.84
N ARG A 84 -20.07 1.76 -7.08
CA ARG A 84 -18.79 2.23 -7.64
C ARG A 84 -17.99 1.13 -8.34
N TYR A 85 -18.06 -0.10 -7.83
CA TYR A 85 -17.34 -1.25 -8.39
C TYR A 85 -18.21 -2.13 -9.30
N GLY A 86 -19.50 -1.85 -9.43
CA GLY A 86 -20.43 -2.64 -10.23
C GLY A 86 -20.59 -4.07 -9.72
N VAL A 87 -20.64 -4.26 -8.40
CA VAL A 87 -20.74 -5.57 -7.75
C VAL A 87 -21.99 -5.67 -6.86
N PRO A 88 -22.51 -6.89 -6.62
CA PRO A 88 -23.58 -7.08 -5.64
C PRO A 88 -23.13 -6.65 -4.23
N VAL A 89 -24.02 -6.00 -3.47
CA VAL A 89 -23.73 -5.49 -2.12
C VAL A 89 -23.35 -6.61 -1.13
N GLU A 90 -23.83 -7.82 -1.36
CA GLU A 90 -23.49 -9.02 -0.57
C GLU A 90 -22.00 -9.38 -0.69
N ARG A 91 -21.33 -8.87 -1.72
CA ARG A 91 -19.87 -9.02 -1.90
C ARG A 91 -19.06 -7.91 -1.27
N VAL A 92 -19.68 -6.96 -0.54
CA VAL A 92 -18.99 -5.80 0.05
C VAL A 92 -19.05 -5.83 1.57
N GLN A 93 -17.90 -5.64 2.21
CA GLN A 93 -17.76 -5.42 3.65
C GLN A 93 -16.84 -4.27 3.96
N ILE A 94 -17.23 -3.39 4.88
CA ILE A 94 -16.42 -2.25 5.31
C ILE A 94 -15.38 -2.69 6.35
N THR A 95 -14.19 -2.12 6.24
CA THR A 95 -13.04 -2.37 7.12
C THR A 95 -12.49 -1.07 7.70
N SER A 96 -11.74 -1.16 8.79
CA SER A 96 -10.96 -0.04 9.34
C SER A 96 -9.68 0.17 8.52
N SER A 97 -9.82 0.64 7.27
CA SER A 97 -8.83 0.73 6.20
C SER A 97 -8.41 -0.63 5.59
N SER A 98 -7.70 -0.59 4.44
CA SER A 98 -7.14 -1.80 3.81
C SER A 98 -6.15 -2.54 4.72
N GLN A 99 -5.46 -1.84 5.64
CA GLN A 99 -4.56 -2.49 6.59
C GLN A 99 -5.27 -3.50 7.49
N GLN A 100 -6.50 -3.21 7.95
CA GLN A 100 -7.30 -4.21 8.65
C GLN A 100 -7.71 -5.33 7.70
N GLY A 101 -8.05 -5.01 6.45
CA GLY A 101 -8.36 -6.03 5.43
C GLY A 101 -7.21 -7.02 5.25
N ILE A 102 -5.96 -6.53 5.12
CA ILE A 102 -4.76 -7.35 5.02
C ILE A 102 -4.59 -8.24 6.26
N ASP A 103 -4.73 -7.65 7.46
CA ASP A 103 -4.57 -8.38 8.73
C ASP A 103 -5.62 -9.49 8.88
N VAL A 104 -6.89 -9.17 8.62
CA VAL A 104 -7.99 -10.13 8.72
C VAL A 104 -7.86 -11.24 7.67
N CYS A 105 -7.49 -10.92 6.42
CA CYS A 105 -7.22 -11.94 5.40
C CYS A 105 -6.11 -12.89 5.86
N THR A 106 -5.03 -12.36 6.42
CA THR A 106 -3.94 -13.19 6.95
C THR A 106 -4.45 -14.09 8.08
N ARG A 107 -5.20 -13.51 9.02
CA ARG A 107 -5.72 -14.22 10.19
C ARG A 107 -6.67 -15.37 9.84
N ILE A 108 -7.52 -15.22 8.85
CA ILE A 108 -8.50 -16.25 8.47
C ILE A 108 -7.95 -17.30 7.50
N LEU A 109 -6.86 -17.02 6.79
CA LEU A 109 -6.34 -17.89 5.73
C LEU A 109 -5.05 -18.65 6.14
N VAL A 110 -4.28 -18.13 7.10
CA VAL A 110 -2.89 -18.56 7.33
C VAL A 110 -2.73 -19.23 8.69
N ASN A 111 -2.16 -20.43 8.70
CA ASN A 111 -1.58 -21.05 9.88
C ASN A 111 -0.08 -20.74 9.95
N PRO A 112 0.54 -20.80 11.14
CA PRO A 112 2.00 -20.66 11.27
C PRO A 112 2.75 -21.62 10.34
N GLY A 113 3.63 -21.08 9.48
CA GLY A 113 4.41 -21.83 8.51
C GLY A 113 3.77 -21.96 7.11
N ASP A 114 2.49 -21.64 6.96
CA ASP A 114 1.87 -21.54 5.63
C ASP A 114 2.55 -20.43 4.78
N VAL A 115 2.49 -20.58 3.46
CA VAL A 115 3.20 -19.68 2.55
C VAL A 115 2.27 -18.63 1.97
N ILE A 116 2.75 -17.38 1.97
CA ILE A 116 2.19 -16.26 1.23
C ILE A 116 3.18 -15.87 0.13
N LEU A 117 2.71 -15.85 -1.12
CA LEU A 117 3.45 -15.24 -2.22
C LEU A 117 3.19 -13.73 -2.27
N THR A 118 4.18 -12.97 -2.71
CA THR A 118 4.03 -11.53 -2.94
C THR A 118 4.98 -11.06 -4.04
N SER A 119 4.73 -9.88 -4.60
CA SER A 119 5.75 -9.21 -5.40
C SER A 119 7.01 -8.92 -4.58
N SER A 120 8.15 -8.83 -5.23
CA SER A 120 9.39 -8.34 -4.60
C SER A 120 9.96 -7.21 -5.47
N PRO A 121 9.95 -5.96 -4.95
CA PRO A 121 9.55 -5.51 -3.62
C PRO A 121 8.04 -5.54 -3.37
N SER A 122 7.62 -5.40 -2.08
CA SER A 122 6.23 -5.39 -1.66
C SER A 122 5.97 -4.40 -0.52
N TYR A 123 4.69 -4.15 -0.20
CA TYR A 123 4.31 -3.20 0.85
C TYR A 123 4.74 -3.65 2.24
N LEU A 124 5.57 -2.83 2.89
CA LEU A 124 6.12 -3.10 4.22
C LEU A 124 5.05 -3.41 5.27
N GLY A 125 3.90 -2.71 5.25
CA GLY A 125 2.82 -2.95 6.21
C GLY A 125 2.14 -4.30 6.04
N ALA A 126 2.09 -4.83 4.82
CA ALA A 126 1.61 -6.18 4.54
C ALA A 126 2.63 -7.22 5.02
N LEU A 127 3.92 -7.03 4.70
CA LEU A 127 4.99 -7.92 5.18
C LEU A 127 5.01 -8.02 6.71
N GLN A 128 4.81 -6.89 7.41
CA GLN A 128 4.70 -6.88 8.87
C GLN A 128 3.50 -7.69 9.38
N SER A 129 2.33 -7.54 8.73
CA SER A 129 1.14 -8.31 9.08
C SER A 129 1.39 -9.81 8.89
N PHE A 130 1.94 -10.22 7.74
CA PHE A 130 2.24 -11.63 7.45
C PHE A 130 3.20 -12.27 8.45
N CYS A 131 4.28 -11.55 8.79
CA CYS A 131 5.24 -12.01 9.80
C CYS A 131 4.59 -12.17 11.19
N SER A 132 3.62 -11.33 11.55
CA SER A 132 2.95 -11.40 12.84
C SER A 132 2.14 -12.70 13.04
N TYR A 133 1.72 -13.32 11.93
CA TYR A 133 1.07 -14.64 11.90
C TYR A 133 2.04 -15.79 11.63
N ARG A 134 3.36 -15.52 11.63
CA ARG A 134 4.42 -16.51 11.36
C ARG A 134 4.27 -17.19 9.98
N ALA A 135 3.73 -16.44 9.00
CA ALA A 135 3.71 -16.89 7.62
C ALA A 135 5.13 -16.93 7.05
N LYS A 136 5.39 -17.88 6.16
CA LYS A 136 6.58 -17.90 5.30
C LYS A 136 6.25 -17.01 4.08
N VAL A 137 6.92 -15.87 3.97
CA VAL A 137 6.68 -14.93 2.86
C VAL A 137 7.71 -15.14 1.77
N VAL A 138 7.26 -15.41 0.56
CA VAL A 138 8.10 -15.63 -0.62
C VAL A 138 7.83 -14.52 -1.65
N GLY A 139 8.87 -13.76 -1.97
CA GLY A 139 8.82 -12.68 -2.94
C GLY A 139 9.14 -13.16 -4.35
N VAL A 140 8.31 -12.80 -5.33
CA VAL A 140 8.57 -13.04 -6.75
C VAL A 140 8.88 -11.70 -7.41
N PRO A 141 10.12 -11.50 -7.92
CA PRO A 141 10.48 -10.28 -8.63
C PRO A 141 9.66 -10.10 -9.91
N HIS A 142 9.28 -8.86 -10.20
CA HIS A 142 8.62 -8.53 -11.45
C HIS A 142 9.58 -8.77 -12.63
N ASN A 143 9.05 -9.29 -13.74
CA ASN A 143 9.76 -9.44 -15.00
C ASN A 143 8.86 -8.97 -16.15
N SER A 144 9.40 -8.16 -17.05
CA SER A 144 8.68 -7.66 -18.23
C SER A 144 8.39 -8.74 -19.25
N ASP A 145 9.18 -9.84 -19.27
CA ASP A 145 8.83 -11.04 -20.04
C ASP A 145 7.78 -11.85 -19.28
N ILE A 146 6.58 -11.93 -19.84
CA ILE A 146 5.44 -12.60 -19.20
C ILE A 146 5.66 -14.09 -18.99
N GLN A 147 6.45 -14.77 -19.85
CA GLN A 147 6.71 -16.20 -19.73
C GLN A 147 7.70 -16.47 -18.59
N GLU A 148 8.74 -15.63 -18.49
CA GLU A 148 9.68 -15.70 -17.39
C GLU A 148 9.00 -15.35 -16.06
N TYR A 149 8.14 -14.33 -16.05
CA TYR A 149 7.38 -13.94 -14.85
C TYR A 149 6.45 -15.07 -14.40
N LYS A 150 5.68 -15.67 -15.32
CA LYS A 150 4.85 -16.84 -15.02
C LYS A 150 5.70 -18.02 -14.51
N SER A 151 6.82 -18.29 -15.14
CA SER A 151 7.72 -19.39 -14.77
C SER A 151 8.28 -19.21 -13.35
N ALA A 152 8.59 -17.98 -12.94
CA ALA A 152 9.05 -17.67 -11.58
C ALA A 152 7.97 -17.99 -10.52
N PHE A 153 6.70 -17.60 -10.76
CA PHE A 153 5.60 -17.99 -9.88
C PHE A 153 5.42 -19.50 -9.79
N VAL A 154 5.40 -20.18 -10.94
CA VAL A 154 5.22 -21.63 -11.01
C VAL A 154 6.35 -22.36 -10.29
N ALA A 155 7.59 -21.89 -10.43
CA ALA A 155 8.75 -22.48 -9.74
C ALA A 155 8.59 -22.39 -8.21
N GLU A 156 8.21 -21.23 -7.67
CA GLU A 156 8.01 -21.08 -6.23
C GLU A 156 6.80 -21.90 -5.71
N ILE A 157 5.69 -21.96 -6.48
CA ILE A 157 4.52 -22.78 -6.09
C ILE A 157 4.90 -24.26 -6.03
N LYS A 158 5.63 -24.77 -7.02
CA LYS A 158 6.09 -26.16 -7.06
C LYS A 158 7.04 -26.48 -5.91
N LYS A 159 8.02 -25.60 -5.66
CA LYS A 159 8.96 -25.74 -4.55
C LYS A 159 8.23 -25.83 -3.20
N VAL A 160 7.23 -24.95 -2.98
CA VAL A 160 6.41 -24.98 -1.76
C VAL A 160 5.68 -26.34 -1.63
N SER A 161 5.12 -26.85 -2.73
CA SER A 161 4.42 -28.14 -2.75
C SER A 161 5.37 -29.30 -2.48
N GLU A 162 6.58 -29.31 -3.06
CA GLU A 162 7.62 -30.33 -2.87
C GLU A 162 8.11 -30.35 -1.41
N GLU A 163 8.14 -29.19 -0.73
CA GLU A 163 8.45 -29.05 0.70
C GLU A 163 7.26 -29.48 1.62
N GLY A 164 6.13 -29.93 1.04
CA GLY A 164 4.91 -30.29 1.76
C GLY A 164 4.11 -29.09 2.30
N GLY A 165 4.41 -27.89 1.82
CA GLY A 165 3.72 -26.65 2.19
C GLY A 165 2.51 -26.38 1.30
N THR A 166 1.80 -25.29 1.62
CA THR A 166 0.66 -24.81 0.83
C THR A 166 0.74 -23.29 0.67
N VAL A 167 0.61 -22.82 -0.58
CA VAL A 167 0.40 -21.41 -0.86
C VAL A 167 -1.03 -21.04 -0.52
N LYS A 168 -1.23 -20.13 0.42
CA LYS A 168 -2.57 -19.70 0.84
C LYS A 168 -3.12 -18.59 -0.04
N PHE A 169 -2.31 -17.59 -0.28
CA PHE A 169 -2.67 -16.51 -1.17
C PHE A 169 -1.44 -15.82 -1.75
N LEU A 170 -1.67 -15.12 -2.86
CA LEU A 170 -0.77 -14.12 -3.42
C LEU A 170 -1.25 -12.74 -2.98
N TYR A 171 -0.38 -11.93 -2.36
CA TYR A 171 -0.64 -10.51 -2.09
C TYR A 171 -0.04 -9.64 -3.19
N MET A 172 -0.84 -8.73 -3.75
CA MET A 172 -0.42 -7.87 -4.85
C MET A 172 -1.06 -6.48 -4.77
N ILE A 173 -0.27 -5.44 -5.10
CA ILE A 173 -0.77 -4.10 -5.40
C ILE A 173 -0.64 -3.90 -6.92
N PRO A 174 -1.69 -4.10 -7.71
CA PRO A 174 -1.57 -4.11 -9.16
C PRO A 174 -1.58 -2.72 -9.81
N ASP A 175 -1.95 -1.67 -9.07
CA ASP A 175 -1.99 -0.29 -9.57
C ASP A 175 -1.07 0.59 -8.72
N PHE A 176 -0.04 1.18 -9.36
CA PHE A 176 0.90 2.14 -8.73
C PHE A 176 1.50 1.64 -7.43
N GLN A 177 2.07 0.47 -7.52
CA GLN A 177 2.58 -0.30 -6.39
C GLN A 177 3.39 0.54 -5.38
N ASN A 178 3.22 0.26 -4.11
CA ASN A 178 4.12 0.68 -3.06
C ASN A 178 5.11 -0.47 -2.77
N PRO A 179 6.43 -0.35 -3.13
CA PRO A 179 7.16 0.92 -3.28
C PRO A 179 7.41 1.39 -4.73
N SER A 180 7.25 0.54 -5.76
CA SER A 180 7.83 0.77 -7.09
C SER A 180 7.12 1.85 -7.91
N GLY A 181 5.85 2.12 -7.65
CA GLY A 181 5.01 2.99 -8.47
C GLY A 181 4.52 2.35 -9.77
N GLU A 182 4.93 1.12 -10.06
CA GLU A 182 4.57 0.40 -11.28
C GLU A 182 3.14 -0.16 -11.22
N SER A 183 2.59 -0.42 -12.40
CA SER A 183 1.27 -1.04 -12.55
C SER A 183 1.35 -2.29 -13.41
N LEU A 184 0.61 -3.33 -13.03
CA LEU A 184 0.49 -4.54 -13.83
C LEU A 184 -0.37 -4.30 -15.06
N THR A 185 0.07 -4.82 -16.19
CA THR A 185 -0.69 -4.88 -17.45
C THR A 185 -1.88 -5.84 -17.33
N LEU A 186 -2.82 -5.75 -18.26
CA LEU A 186 -3.94 -6.69 -18.31
C LEU A 186 -3.48 -8.15 -18.48
N VAL A 187 -2.43 -8.37 -19.27
CA VAL A 187 -1.89 -9.72 -19.52
C VAL A 187 -1.30 -10.33 -18.25
N GLU A 188 -0.60 -9.53 -17.45
CA GLU A 188 -0.05 -9.97 -16.17
C GLU A 188 -1.17 -10.26 -15.15
N ARG A 189 -2.21 -9.41 -15.10
CA ARG A 189 -3.36 -9.64 -14.21
C ARG A 189 -4.11 -10.92 -14.58
N GLN A 190 -4.30 -11.19 -15.88
CA GLN A 190 -4.92 -12.43 -16.36
C GLN A 190 -4.05 -13.65 -16.02
N MET A 191 -2.74 -13.56 -16.22
CA MET A 191 -1.80 -14.64 -15.87
C MET A 191 -1.87 -14.98 -14.36
N LEU A 192 -1.96 -13.97 -13.48
CA LEU A 192 -2.09 -14.21 -12.04
C LEU A 192 -3.45 -14.85 -11.69
N ALA A 193 -4.53 -14.38 -12.31
CA ALA A 193 -5.86 -14.98 -12.15
C ALA A 193 -5.89 -16.45 -12.57
N ASP A 194 -5.30 -16.77 -13.74
CA ASP A 194 -5.19 -18.14 -14.24
C ASP A 194 -4.38 -19.03 -13.30
N LEU A 195 -3.27 -18.54 -12.76
CA LEU A 195 -2.45 -19.28 -11.76
C LEU A 195 -3.23 -19.54 -10.47
N ALA A 196 -4.01 -18.57 -9.99
CA ALA A 196 -4.83 -18.74 -8.80
C ALA A 196 -5.90 -19.83 -9.00
N GLU A 197 -6.49 -19.90 -10.20
CA GLU A 197 -7.45 -20.95 -10.54
C GLU A 197 -6.77 -22.32 -10.71
N GLU A 198 -5.63 -22.38 -11.42
CA GLU A 198 -4.89 -23.63 -11.71
C GLU A 198 -4.35 -24.26 -10.43
N TYR A 199 -3.80 -23.47 -9.50
CA TYR A 199 -3.14 -23.97 -8.28
C TYR A 199 -3.98 -23.86 -7.02
N GLY A 200 -5.18 -23.27 -7.07
CA GLY A 200 -6.17 -23.28 -5.99
C GLY A 200 -5.87 -22.31 -4.83
N PHE A 201 -5.02 -21.30 -5.01
CA PHE A 201 -4.79 -20.26 -3.99
C PHE A 201 -5.70 -19.03 -4.21
N LEU A 202 -5.79 -18.14 -3.23
CA LEU A 202 -6.49 -16.87 -3.35
C LEU A 202 -5.53 -15.73 -3.73
N ILE A 203 -6.07 -14.64 -4.28
CA ILE A 203 -5.33 -13.39 -4.47
C ILE A 203 -5.91 -12.33 -3.52
N VAL A 204 -5.06 -11.69 -2.74
CA VAL A 204 -5.40 -10.47 -2.00
C VAL A 204 -4.90 -9.29 -2.83
N GLU A 205 -5.82 -8.68 -3.57
CA GLU A 205 -5.58 -7.51 -4.42
C GLU A 205 -5.78 -6.24 -3.60
N ASP A 206 -4.71 -5.56 -3.23
CA ASP A 206 -4.74 -4.30 -2.47
C ASP A 206 -4.64 -3.09 -3.42
N SER A 207 -5.68 -2.27 -3.49
CA SER A 207 -5.83 -1.22 -4.51
C SER A 207 -6.03 0.19 -3.92
N PRO A 208 -5.15 0.65 -3.00
CA PRO A 208 -5.33 1.95 -2.37
C PRO A 208 -5.04 3.14 -3.29
N TYR A 209 -4.35 2.92 -4.42
CA TYR A 209 -3.89 3.98 -5.32
C TYR A 209 -4.60 3.98 -6.66
N ARG A 210 -5.41 2.97 -6.99
CA ARG A 210 -6.03 2.76 -8.30
C ARG A 210 -6.65 4.03 -8.89
N GLU A 211 -7.35 4.81 -8.09
CA GLU A 211 -8.05 6.03 -8.53
C GLU A 211 -7.13 7.25 -8.68
N LEU A 212 -5.86 7.13 -8.29
CA LEU A 212 -4.84 8.17 -8.47
C LEU A 212 -4.03 7.93 -9.77
N ARG A 213 -4.73 7.68 -10.87
CA ARG A 213 -4.14 7.56 -12.21
C ARG A 213 -4.00 8.93 -12.85
N TYR A 214 -2.82 9.23 -13.34
CA TYR A 214 -2.48 10.51 -13.99
C TYR A 214 -2.46 10.42 -15.51
N GLU A 215 -2.11 9.26 -16.04
CA GLU A 215 -1.94 8.97 -17.47
C GLU A 215 -2.46 7.58 -17.82
N GLY A 216 -2.80 7.37 -19.11
CA GLY A 216 -3.33 6.11 -19.59
C GLY A 216 -4.76 5.82 -19.11
N GLU A 217 -5.19 4.59 -19.29
CA GLU A 217 -6.54 4.12 -18.95
C GLU A 217 -6.50 3.14 -17.77
N HIS A 218 -7.63 3.02 -17.07
CA HIS A 218 -7.76 2.03 -16.00
C HIS A 218 -7.75 0.60 -16.55
N VAL A 219 -6.81 -0.20 -16.08
CA VAL A 219 -6.77 -1.64 -16.37
C VAL A 219 -7.82 -2.36 -15.51
N PRO A 220 -8.57 -3.36 -16.02
CA PRO A 220 -9.46 -4.18 -15.21
C PRO A 220 -8.78 -4.74 -13.96
N THR A 221 -9.49 -4.78 -12.82
CA THR A 221 -8.97 -5.38 -11.59
C THR A 221 -8.77 -6.88 -11.74
N ILE A 222 -7.87 -7.49 -10.97
CA ILE A 222 -7.74 -8.96 -10.94
C ILE A 222 -9.06 -9.56 -10.44
N TYR A 223 -9.74 -8.88 -9.49
CA TYR A 223 -11.07 -9.27 -9.01
C TYR A 223 -12.08 -9.38 -10.17
N SER A 224 -12.10 -8.44 -11.11
CA SER A 224 -13.04 -8.51 -12.25
C SER A 224 -12.76 -9.67 -13.19
N LEU A 225 -11.55 -10.22 -13.20
CA LEU A 225 -11.15 -11.37 -14.01
C LEU A 225 -11.44 -12.71 -13.32
N ALA A 226 -11.33 -12.75 -11.97
CA ALA A 226 -11.51 -13.97 -11.18
C ALA A 226 -12.22 -13.67 -9.85
N PRO A 227 -13.53 -13.27 -9.84
CA PRO A 227 -14.22 -12.74 -8.66
C PRO A 227 -14.38 -13.74 -7.51
N ASP A 228 -14.23 -15.04 -7.76
CA ASP A 228 -14.34 -16.08 -6.74
C ASP A 228 -12.96 -16.51 -6.17
N ARG A 229 -11.87 -16.02 -6.78
CA ARG A 229 -10.48 -16.26 -6.34
C ARG A 229 -9.82 -15.03 -5.73
N VAL A 230 -10.44 -13.86 -5.81
CA VAL A 230 -9.82 -12.59 -5.41
C VAL A 230 -10.58 -11.95 -4.26
N ILE A 231 -9.81 -11.50 -3.27
CA ILE A 231 -10.25 -10.57 -2.22
C ILE A 231 -9.70 -9.20 -2.61
N HIS A 232 -10.55 -8.32 -3.12
CA HIS A 232 -10.17 -6.97 -3.47
C HIS A 232 -10.30 -6.06 -2.26
N LEU A 233 -9.21 -5.40 -1.87
CA LEU A 233 -9.15 -4.45 -0.77
C LEU A 233 -9.01 -3.04 -1.31
N GLY A 234 -9.85 -2.13 -0.82
CA GLY A 234 -9.77 -0.72 -1.13
C GLY A 234 -9.67 0.15 0.12
N SER A 235 -9.32 1.42 -0.06
CA SER A 235 -9.13 2.34 1.06
C SER A 235 -9.49 3.77 0.70
N PHE A 236 -10.21 4.45 1.60
CA PHE A 236 -10.44 5.89 1.53
C PHE A 236 -9.21 6.74 1.88
N SER A 237 -8.15 6.11 2.40
CA SER A 237 -6.98 6.83 2.93
C SER A 237 -6.24 7.67 1.90
N LYS A 238 -6.29 7.31 0.60
CA LYS A 238 -5.55 8.01 -0.45
C LYS A 238 -6.44 8.85 -1.37
N ILE A 239 -7.72 8.56 -1.39
CA ILE A 239 -8.71 9.18 -2.27
C ILE A 239 -9.63 10.17 -1.55
N PHE A 240 -9.72 10.09 -0.22
CA PHE A 240 -10.54 10.97 0.61
C PHE A 240 -9.73 11.55 1.77
N ALA A 241 -9.65 10.85 2.90
CA ALA A 241 -8.85 11.30 4.05
C ALA A 241 -8.43 10.11 4.93
N PRO A 242 -7.12 9.95 5.22
CA PRO A 242 -6.61 8.83 6.00
C PRO A 242 -7.10 8.81 7.46
N GLY A 243 -7.50 9.97 8.00
CA GLY A 243 -7.99 10.11 9.38
C GLY A 243 -9.32 9.40 9.63
N PHE A 244 -10.15 9.19 8.61
CA PHE A 244 -11.42 8.47 8.72
C PHE A 244 -11.25 6.97 9.00
N ARG A 245 -10.07 6.41 8.71
CA ARG A 245 -9.78 5.00 8.93
C ARG A 245 -10.81 4.04 8.28
N LEU A 246 -11.24 4.32 7.06
CA LEU A 246 -12.17 3.50 6.30
C LEU A 246 -11.52 2.83 5.09
N GLY A 247 -12.00 1.63 4.80
CA GLY A 247 -11.70 0.83 3.63
C GLY A 247 -12.80 -0.21 3.41
N TRP A 248 -12.60 -1.09 2.46
CA TRP A 248 -13.55 -2.15 2.14
C TRP A 248 -12.84 -3.40 1.63
N ALA A 249 -13.53 -4.53 1.74
CA ALA A 249 -13.21 -5.77 1.08
C ALA A 249 -14.36 -6.16 0.14
N ILE A 250 -14.03 -6.58 -1.08
CA ILE A 250 -14.95 -7.16 -2.04
C ILE A 250 -14.49 -8.60 -2.31
N ALA A 251 -15.33 -9.60 -2.01
CA ALA A 251 -14.97 -11.00 -2.14
C ALA A 251 -16.20 -11.90 -2.28
N HIS A 252 -15.94 -13.20 -2.46
CA HIS A 252 -17.00 -14.22 -2.38
C HIS A 252 -17.69 -14.16 -1.00
N PRO A 253 -19.03 -14.32 -0.91
CA PRO A 253 -19.77 -14.25 0.36
C PRO A 253 -19.24 -15.19 1.45
N ASP A 254 -18.80 -16.39 1.12
CA ASP A 254 -18.24 -17.35 2.11
C ASP A 254 -16.95 -16.84 2.75
N ILE A 255 -16.14 -16.08 1.99
CA ILE A 255 -14.92 -15.43 2.52
C ILE A 255 -15.32 -14.25 3.42
N LEU A 256 -16.28 -13.45 2.98
CA LEU A 256 -16.78 -12.32 3.77
C LEU A 256 -17.44 -12.77 5.08
N ASP A 257 -18.08 -13.95 5.12
CA ASP A 257 -18.58 -14.53 6.37
C ASP A 257 -17.46 -14.75 7.38
N LYS A 258 -16.30 -15.26 6.94
CA LYS A 258 -15.14 -15.46 7.83
C LYS A 258 -14.51 -14.13 8.27
N ILE A 259 -14.44 -13.15 7.37
CA ILE A 259 -14.03 -11.78 7.70
C ILE A 259 -14.98 -11.18 8.73
N TYR A 260 -16.29 -11.35 8.56
CA TYR A 260 -17.32 -10.87 9.47
C TYR A 260 -17.14 -11.42 10.89
N VAL A 261 -17.05 -12.76 11.02
CA VAL A 261 -16.86 -13.41 12.33
C VAL A 261 -15.55 -12.96 12.98
N CYS A 262 -14.48 -12.84 12.20
CA CYS A 262 -13.19 -12.35 12.69
C CYS A 262 -13.29 -10.91 13.21
N LYS A 263 -13.95 -10.01 12.48
CA LYS A 263 -14.14 -8.61 12.86
C LYS A 263 -14.97 -8.42 14.12
N GLN A 264 -15.93 -9.30 14.40
CA GLN A 264 -16.70 -9.25 15.66
C GLN A 264 -15.79 -9.32 16.89
N SER A 265 -14.67 -10.04 16.80
CA SER A 265 -13.70 -10.16 17.91
C SER A 265 -12.61 -9.09 17.89
N LEU A 266 -12.46 -8.33 16.79
CA LEU A 266 -11.40 -7.32 16.64
C LEU A 266 -11.86 -5.91 17.00
N ASP A 267 -12.89 -5.42 16.31
CA ASP A 267 -13.35 -4.04 16.42
C ASP A 267 -14.87 -3.89 16.50
N LEU A 268 -15.60 -5.00 16.51
CA LEU A 268 -17.06 -5.08 16.51
C LEU A 268 -17.69 -4.44 15.26
N CYS A 269 -17.41 -3.18 15.00
CA CYS A 269 -17.81 -2.45 13.79
C CYS A 269 -16.81 -1.30 13.53
N PRO A 270 -16.61 -0.90 12.26
CA PRO A 270 -15.84 0.31 11.94
C PRO A 270 -16.56 1.58 12.44
N PRO A 271 -15.88 2.75 12.53
CA PRO A 271 -16.47 4.01 12.99
C PRO A 271 -17.74 4.37 12.22
N ILE A 272 -18.88 4.42 12.89
CA ILE A 272 -20.20 4.53 12.23
C ILE A 272 -20.43 5.92 11.64
N PHE A 273 -20.13 6.99 12.39
CA PHE A 273 -20.26 8.36 11.90
C PHE A 273 -19.44 8.58 10.62
N ASP A 274 -18.20 8.12 10.63
CA ASP A 274 -17.30 8.25 9.48
C ASP A 274 -17.80 7.48 8.25
N GLN A 275 -18.49 6.34 8.47
CA GLN A 275 -19.09 5.58 7.37
C GLN A 275 -20.25 6.34 6.72
N TYR A 276 -21.12 6.98 7.50
CA TYR A 276 -22.19 7.81 6.93
C TYR A 276 -21.62 9.01 6.17
N VAL A 277 -20.59 9.67 6.71
CA VAL A 277 -19.90 10.77 6.00
C VAL A 277 -19.31 10.28 4.68
N ALA A 278 -18.63 9.15 4.66
CA ALA A 278 -18.07 8.58 3.44
C ALA A 278 -19.16 8.18 2.43
N ALA A 279 -20.28 7.61 2.89
CA ALA A 279 -21.42 7.24 2.05
C ALA A 279 -22.04 8.46 1.35
N GLU A 280 -22.33 9.51 2.11
CA GLU A 280 -22.87 10.76 1.55
C GLU A 280 -21.87 11.44 0.61
N PHE A 281 -20.56 11.40 0.94
CA PHE A 281 -19.51 11.97 0.10
C PHE A 281 -19.36 11.25 -1.25
N LEU A 282 -19.49 9.92 -1.25
CA LEU A 282 -19.53 9.11 -2.47
C LEU A 282 -20.77 9.39 -3.28
N SER A 283 -21.96 9.22 -2.66
CA SER A 283 -23.26 9.27 -3.34
C SER A 283 -23.56 10.65 -3.94
N SER A 284 -23.02 11.73 -3.35
CA SER A 284 -23.18 13.09 -3.86
C SER A 284 -22.24 13.47 -5.01
N GLY A 285 -21.31 12.60 -5.39
CA GLY A 285 -20.29 12.89 -6.41
C GLY A 285 -19.13 13.79 -5.93
N ARG A 286 -19.14 14.24 -4.67
CA ARG A 286 -18.09 15.10 -4.09
C ARG A 286 -16.71 14.41 -4.11
N LEU A 287 -16.68 13.08 -3.99
CA LEU A 287 -15.42 12.33 -4.09
C LEU A 287 -14.80 12.49 -5.47
N ASP A 288 -15.58 12.33 -6.54
CA ASP A 288 -15.06 12.40 -7.92
C ASP A 288 -14.58 13.81 -8.28
N GLU A 289 -15.25 14.85 -7.77
CA GLU A 289 -14.80 16.23 -7.90
C GLU A 289 -13.45 16.46 -7.17
N ASN A 290 -13.32 15.91 -5.96
CA ASN A 290 -12.08 16.00 -5.20
C ASN A 290 -10.94 15.20 -5.84
N LEU A 291 -11.22 14.01 -6.37
CA LEU A 291 -10.24 13.18 -7.07
C LEU A 291 -9.64 13.88 -8.27
N LYS A 292 -10.42 14.59 -9.09
CA LYS A 292 -9.92 15.39 -10.22
C LYS A 292 -8.86 16.41 -9.77
N LYS A 293 -9.08 17.08 -8.63
CA LYS A 293 -8.12 18.03 -8.05
C LYS A 293 -6.87 17.34 -7.55
N SER A 294 -7.05 16.23 -6.82
CA SER A 294 -5.95 15.43 -6.26
C SER A 294 -5.07 14.86 -7.35
N VAL A 295 -5.65 14.29 -8.41
CA VAL A 295 -4.94 13.76 -9.58
C VAL A 295 -4.13 14.85 -10.28
N SER A 296 -4.71 16.04 -10.50
CA SER A 296 -4.00 17.17 -11.11
C SER A 296 -2.81 17.64 -10.26
N LEU A 297 -3.01 17.76 -8.93
CA LEU A 297 -1.96 18.16 -7.99
C LEU A 297 -0.79 17.16 -7.98
N TYR A 298 -1.12 15.87 -7.84
CA TYR A 298 -0.10 14.83 -7.76
C TYR A 298 0.62 14.59 -9.08
N LYS A 299 -0.09 14.74 -10.23
CA LYS A 299 0.55 14.72 -11.55
C LYS A 299 1.62 15.80 -11.65
N GLY A 300 1.31 17.03 -11.25
CA GLY A 300 2.28 18.13 -11.26
C GLY A 300 3.49 17.87 -10.36
N LYS A 301 3.27 17.33 -9.16
CA LYS A 301 4.37 16.98 -8.24
C LYS A 301 5.22 15.81 -8.77
N ARG A 302 4.61 14.79 -9.40
CA ARG A 302 5.31 13.67 -10.04
C ARG A 302 6.17 14.16 -11.21
N ASP A 303 5.60 14.97 -12.10
CA ASP A 303 6.29 15.50 -13.27
C ASP A 303 7.50 16.37 -12.87
N LEU A 304 7.31 17.21 -11.85
CA LEU A 304 8.40 18.00 -11.25
C LEU A 304 9.49 17.10 -10.71
N LEU A 305 9.14 16.06 -9.91
CA LEU A 305 10.13 15.15 -9.35
C LEU A 305 10.91 14.42 -10.44
N LEU A 306 10.23 13.90 -11.48
CA LEU A 306 10.89 13.20 -12.60
C LEU A 306 11.85 14.14 -13.35
N SER A 307 11.44 15.37 -13.64
CA SER A 307 12.31 16.37 -14.29
C SER A 307 13.58 16.66 -13.48
N LEU A 308 13.44 16.78 -12.14
CA LEU A 308 14.59 17.02 -11.25
C LEU A 308 15.53 15.81 -11.17
N LEU A 309 14.99 14.59 -11.20
CA LEU A 309 15.80 13.37 -11.25
C LEU A 309 16.56 13.29 -12.57
N ASP A 310 15.92 13.58 -13.72
CA ASP A 310 16.56 13.61 -15.04
C ASP A 310 17.69 14.64 -15.11
N GLU A 311 17.55 15.78 -14.41
CA GLU A 311 18.52 16.88 -14.44
C GLU A 311 19.71 16.70 -13.47
N HIS A 312 19.46 16.11 -12.29
CA HIS A 312 20.41 16.21 -11.18
C HIS A 312 21.00 14.89 -10.70
N MET A 313 20.38 13.72 -11.01
CA MET A 313 20.89 12.45 -10.51
C MET A 313 22.23 12.09 -11.15
N PRO A 314 23.18 11.55 -10.35
CA PRO A 314 24.46 11.10 -10.89
C PRO A 314 24.30 9.91 -11.84
N GLU A 315 25.30 9.72 -12.72
CA GLU A 315 25.35 8.60 -13.65
C GLU A 315 25.27 7.25 -12.91
N GLY A 316 24.57 6.28 -13.50
CA GLY A 316 24.35 4.95 -12.91
C GLY A 316 23.15 4.84 -11.96
N VAL A 317 22.45 5.95 -11.66
CA VAL A 317 21.19 5.93 -10.93
C VAL A 317 20.03 5.84 -11.92
N SER A 318 19.09 4.93 -11.66
CA SER A 318 17.84 4.80 -12.43
C SER A 318 16.61 4.86 -11.54
N TRP A 319 15.45 5.08 -12.14
CA TRP A 319 14.19 5.17 -11.37
C TRP A 319 12.98 4.79 -12.21
N THR A 320 11.94 4.36 -11.51
CA THR A 320 10.63 4.08 -12.11
C THR A 320 9.93 5.39 -12.53
N ARG A 321 9.05 5.30 -13.55
CA ARG A 321 8.25 6.44 -14.05
C ARG A 321 6.76 6.12 -13.91
N PRO A 322 6.19 6.34 -12.71
CA PRO A 322 4.81 5.93 -12.42
C PRO A 322 3.79 6.78 -13.18
N GLU A 323 2.74 6.12 -13.72
CA GLU A 323 1.58 6.76 -14.34
C GLU A 323 0.52 7.22 -13.32
N GLY A 324 0.79 7.01 -12.03
CA GLY A 324 -0.14 7.34 -10.93
C GLY A 324 0.47 7.09 -9.56
N GLY A 325 -0.37 7.01 -8.53
CA GLY A 325 0.05 6.71 -7.16
C GLY A 325 0.80 7.84 -6.47
N LEU A 326 1.70 7.51 -5.56
CA LEU A 326 2.37 8.49 -4.69
C LEU A 326 3.89 8.28 -4.60
N PHE A 327 4.44 7.27 -5.27
CA PHE A 327 5.82 6.82 -5.10
C PHE A 327 6.53 6.60 -6.40
N LEU A 328 7.85 6.70 -6.33
CA LEU A 328 8.77 6.15 -7.31
C LEU A 328 9.93 5.46 -6.59
N PHE A 329 10.65 4.61 -7.30
CA PHE A 329 11.71 3.77 -6.76
C PHE A 329 13.01 4.00 -7.50
N LEU A 330 14.05 4.39 -6.77
CA LEU A 330 15.39 4.57 -7.30
C LEU A 330 16.17 3.27 -7.17
N THR A 331 16.96 2.97 -8.20
CA THR A 331 18.00 1.94 -8.18
C THR A 331 19.37 2.61 -8.33
N LEU A 332 20.24 2.38 -7.37
CA LEU A 332 21.61 2.89 -7.29
C LEU A 332 22.57 1.83 -7.85
N PRO A 333 23.81 2.20 -8.20
CA PRO A 333 24.80 1.23 -8.65
C PRO A 333 24.94 0.04 -7.71
N GLU A 334 25.28 -1.11 -8.27
CA GLU A 334 25.52 -2.32 -7.50
C GLU A 334 26.57 -2.09 -6.39
N GLY A 335 26.36 -2.71 -5.24
CA GLY A 335 27.20 -2.52 -4.06
C GLY A 335 26.85 -1.27 -3.23
N PHE A 336 25.99 -0.36 -3.69
CA PHE A 336 25.53 0.75 -2.84
C PHE A 336 24.58 0.22 -1.74
N ASP A 337 24.78 0.69 -0.50
CA ASP A 337 23.93 0.31 0.64
C ASP A 337 23.13 1.52 1.10
N ALA A 338 21.83 1.55 0.71
CA ALA A 338 20.92 2.64 1.05
C ALA A 338 20.55 2.67 2.53
N VAL A 339 20.67 1.56 3.26
CA VAL A 339 20.47 1.53 4.72
C VAL A 339 21.65 2.18 5.42
N ALA A 340 22.87 1.81 5.06
CA ALA A 340 24.09 2.41 5.63
C ALA A 340 24.22 3.91 5.29
N PHE A 341 23.74 4.33 4.12
CA PHE A 341 23.76 5.73 3.69
C PHE A 341 22.70 6.59 4.39
N TYR A 342 21.66 5.99 4.96
CA TYR A 342 20.50 6.69 5.51
C TYR A 342 20.86 7.71 6.59
N ASP A 343 21.73 7.36 7.55
CA ASP A 343 22.07 8.26 8.66
C ASP A 343 22.80 9.52 8.16
N LYS A 344 23.65 9.41 7.13
CA LYS A 344 24.30 10.55 6.47
C LYS A 344 23.25 11.46 5.80
N ALA A 345 22.33 10.88 5.06
CA ALA A 345 21.26 11.64 4.40
C ALA A 345 20.35 12.35 5.41
N LEU A 346 19.94 11.67 6.47
CA LEU A 346 19.09 12.22 7.52
C LEU A 346 19.80 13.37 8.27
N ALA A 347 21.06 13.20 8.62
CA ALA A 347 21.87 14.26 9.26
C ALA A 347 22.02 15.50 8.37
N SER A 348 21.97 15.32 7.05
CA SER A 348 21.97 16.42 6.07
C SER A 348 20.59 17.00 5.78
N GLY A 349 19.52 16.47 6.39
CA GLY A 349 18.16 16.99 6.26
C GLY A 349 17.32 16.32 5.18
N VAL A 350 17.67 15.13 4.67
CA VAL A 350 16.87 14.36 3.72
C VAL A 350 16.48 13.01 4.29
N ALA A 351 15.20 12.64 4.18
CA ALA A 351 14.70 11.32 4.55
C ALA A 351 14.06 10.59 3.37
N TYR A 352 14.38 9.31 3.21
CA TYR A 352 13.79 8.37 2.24
C TYR A 352 13.51 7.03 2.93
N VAL A 353 13.01 6.03 2.22
CA VAL A 353 12.93 4.66 2.76
C VAL A 353 13.83 3.76 1.95
N ALA A 354 14.81 3.11 2.61
CA ALA A 354 15.68 2.15 1.96
C ALA A 354 14.88 0.95 1.43
N GLY A 355 15.24 0.50 0.22
CA GLY A 355 14.48 -0.51 -0.51
C GLY A 355 14.53 -1.89 0.14
N GLU A 356 15.62 -2.25 0.82
CA GLU A 356 15.77 -3.51 1.54
C GLU A 356 14.56 -3.87 2.40
N PHE A 357 13.90 -2.87 3.00
CA PHE A 357 12.75 -3.11 3.89
C PHE A 357 11.48 -3.57 3.15
N PHE A 358 11.41 -3.41 1.85
CA PHE A 358 10.30 -3.84 1.01
C PHE A 358 10.50 -5.24 0.41
N HIS A 359 11.68 -5.86 0.62
CA HIS A 359 11.97 -7.20 0.13
C HIS A 359 11.84 -8.24 1.26
N PRO A 360 11.05 -9.31 1.06
CA PRO A 360 10.93 -10.36 2.07
C PRO A 360 12.26 -11.02 2.47
N ASP A 361 13.17 -11.15 1.52
CA ASP A 361 14.50 -11.74 1.66
C ASP A 361 15.61 -10.73 2.02
N ARG A 362 15.23 -9.46 2.25
CA ARG A 362 16.20 -8.38 2.53
C ARG A 362 17.21 -8.11 1.39
N SER A 363 16.85 -8.43 0.17
CA SER A 363 17.57 -7.98 -1.04
C SER A 363 17.31 -6.48 -1.32
N GLY A 364 17.72 -5.98 -2.48
CA GLY A 364 17.43 -4.59 -2.89
C GLY A 364 18.13 -3.51 -2.05
N LYS A 365 19.30 -3.81 -1.49
CA LYS A 365 20.08 -2.87 -0.65
C LYS A 365 20.46 -1.58 -1.37
N ASN A 366 20.61 -1.63 -2.69
CA ASN A 366 20.93 -0.50 -3.55
C ASN A 366 19.69 0.22 -4.08
N THR A 367 18.56 0.13 -3.40
CA THR A 367 17.32 0.78 -3.83
C THR A 367 16.75 1.68 -2.75
N MET A 368 15.92 2.66 -3.14
CA MET A 368 15.21 3.53 -2.22
C MET A 368 13.87 4.00 -2.80
N ARG A 369 12.87 4.12 -1.92
CA ARG A 369 11.56 4.68 -2.27
C ARG A 369 11.52 6.17 -1.97
N LEU A 370 11.04 6.96 -2.93
CA LEU A 370 10.70 8.37 -2.76
C LEU A 370 9.19 8.59 -2.90
N ASN A 371 8.64 9.40 -2.00
CA ASN A 371 7.27 9.91 -2.06
C ASN A 371 7.27 11.32 -2.63
N PHE A 372 6.37 11.63 -3.57
CA PHE A 372 6.23 12.96 -4.16
C PHE A 372 4.96 13.71 -3.73
N SER A 373 4.05 13.06 -3.01
CA SER A 373 2.74 13.64 -2.70
C SER A 373 2.78 14.67 -1.56
N PHE A 374 3.62 14.46 -0.55
CA PHE A 374 3.55 15.16 0.74
C PHE A 374 4.11 16.59 0.71
N MET A 375 5.31 16.78 0.13
CA MET A 375 6.01 18.07 0.18
C MET A 375 5.47 19.09 -0.84
N SER A 376 5.70 20.37 -0.57
CA SER A 376 5.49 21.43 -1.56
C SER A 376 6.49 21.34 -2.71
N PRO A 377 6.20 21.93 -3.90
CA PRO A 377 7.13 21.96 -5.04
C PRO A 377 8.52 22.50 -4.67
N GLU A 378 8.59 23.57 -3.86
CA GLU A 378 9.85 24.20 -3.44
C GLU A 378 10.70 23.24 -2.59
N LYS A 379 10.04 22.48 -1.69
CA LYS A 379 10.72 21.47 -0.87
C LYS A 379 11.17 20.27 -1.71
N ILE A 380 10.41 19.88 -2.73
CA ILE A 380 10.81 18.81 -3.67
C ILE A 380 12.07 19.25 -4.41
N ILE A 381 12.12 20.47 -4.95
CA ILE A 381 13.28 21.01 -5.68
C ILE A 381 14.53 21.00 -4.78
N ALA A 382 14.43 21.59 -3.60
CA ALA A 382 15.57 21.69 -2.69
C ALA A 382 16.04 20.31 -2.21
N GLY A 383 15.07 19.43 -1.88
CA GLY A 383 15.36 18.09 -1.37
C GLY A 383 16.02 17.18 -2.40
N ILE A 384 15.60 17.23 -3.68
CA ILE A 384 16.23 16.43 -4.74
C ILE A 384 17.63 16.91 -5.07
N LYS A 385 17.85 18.23 -5.16
CA LYS A 385 19.21 18.78 -5.37
C LYS A 385 20.17 18.35 -4.26
N LEU A 386 19.69 18.40 -3.01
CA LEU A 386 20.50 17.96 -1.87
C LEU A 386 20.77 16.44 -1.91
N LEU A 387 19.74 15.63 -2.18
CA LEU A 387 19.87 14.17 -2.28
C LEU A 387 20.86 13.78 -3.40
N ALA A 388 20.76 14.41 -4.56
CA ALA A 388 21.64 14.15 -5.71
C ALA A 388 23.12 14.45 -5.37
N GLY A 389 23.39 15.59 -4.73
CA GLY A 389 24.75 15.93 -4.27
C GLY A 389 25.30 14.91 -3.26
N LEU A 390 24.48 14.50 -2.28
CA LEU A 390 24.88 13.51 -1.29
C LEU A 390 25.15 12.12 -1.91
N LEU A 391 24.37 11.74 -2.94
CA LEU A 391 24.56 10.49 -3.67
C LEU A 391 25.87 10.53 -4.49
N ALA A 392 26.14 11.61 -5.21
CA ALA A 392 27.40 11.80 -5.95
C ALA A 392 28.61 11.65 -5.02
N ASP A 393 28.65 12.39 -3.89
CA ASP A 393 29.70 12.27 -2.88
C ASP A 393 29.83 10.85 -2.29
N GLY A 394 28.68 10.17 -2.13
CA GLY A 394 28.64 8.80 -1.60
C GLY A 394 29.19 7.76 -2.60
N MET A 395 29.01 7.97 -3.89
CA MET A 395 29.48 7.11 -4.98
C MET A 395 30.97 7.32 -5.23
N ASP A 396 31.45 8.58 -5.29
CA ASP A 396 32.85 8.94 -5.51
C ASP A 396 33.75 8.43 -4.39
N SER A 397 33.32 8.47 -3.15
CA SER A 397 34.07 7.98 -1.99
C SER A 397 34.34 6.45 -2.01
N ARG A 398 33.64 5.71 -2.88
CA ARG A 398 33.82 4.26 -3.08
C ARG A 398 34.75 3.95 -4.25
N SER A 399 34.64 4.70 -5.37
CA SER A 399 35.53 4.53 -6.53
C SER A 399 36.99 4.81 -6.21
N GLY A 400 37.29 5.57 -5.14
CA GLY A 400 38.66 5.84 -4.68
C GLY A 400 39.22 4.81 -3.70
N ARG A 401 38.53 3.69 -3.41
CA ARG A 401 38.98 2.62 -2.49
C ARG A 401 39.27 1.30 -3.19
N GLU A 402 39.10 1.22 -4.51
CA GLU A 402 39.60 0.13 -5.36
C GLU A 402 40.97 0.53 -5.95
#